data_c2275a3f69af91d27511fab78e198358
#
_entry.id   c2275a3f69af91d27511fab78e198358
#
_cell.length_a   1.000
_cell.length_b   1.000
_cell.length_c   1.000
_cell.angle_alpha   90.00
_cell.angle_beta   90.00
_cell.angle_gamma   90.00
#
_symmetry.space_group_name_H-M   'P 1'
#
loop_
_entity.id
_entity.type
_entity.pdbx_description
1 polymer ?
#
loop_
_entity_poly.entity_id
_entity_poly.type
_entity_poly.pdbx_seq_one_letter_code
_entity_poly.pdbx_strand_id
1 'polypeptide(L)'
;MKKHIIFGGFDYAVRWEMDQDAVYRGIDYFVDNDPELIGTTYMGKPIYSPDKLLEEDKDNILILIGSIIYHLEIEFQLKDMGFEEDVHYKWAIGFCGDDRCPRLWKHTEWKDKSKNSSNLLAVETGDYAQNRLQMVARTIDFEKIETVIDICAANGRIKEFLPHHVRYIPVDYIPYSSETVICDLTKNEFPAVYSDPATTCILLVSALPYAPDWRWLLKEISESCDTFIYTHSDFVRMNREYRRTQFNNNNAVFNHQIILEMQKLGFMMVEAHDYHLRTVIMRFEKVPEKS
;
A
#
# COMPACT_ATOMS: atom_id res chain seq x y z
N MET A 1 15.48 -1.05 -30.33
CA MET A 1 14.69 -1.72 -29.26
C MET A 1 15.07 -1.03 -27.96
N LYS A 2 14.12 -0.49 -27.20
CA LYS A 2 14.43 0.20 -25.95
C LYS A 2 15.04 -0.77 -24.94
N LYS A 3 16.07 -0.33 -24.21
CA LYS A 3 16.54 -1.05 -23.01
C LYS A 3 15.51 -0.91 -21.91
N HIS A 4 15.28 -1.98 -21.19
CA HIS A 4 14.37 -2.00 -20.05
C HIS A 4 15.16 -2.05 -18.75
N ILE A 5 14.93 -1.09 -17.89
CA ILE A 5 15.65 -0.88 -16.65
C ILE A 5 14.64 -0.87 -15.51
N ILE A 6 14.90 -1.57 -14.42
CA ILE A 6 14.07 -1.44 -13.21
C ILE A 6 14.79 -0.57 -12.19
N PHE A 7 14.08 0.44 -11.70
CA PHE A 7 14.54 1.30 -10.62
C PHE A 7 13.85 0.90 -9.30
N GLY A 8 14.66 0.50 -8.32
CA GLY A 8 14.18 -0.22 -7.15
C GLY A 8 13.65 -1.59 -7.58
N GLY A 9 12.99 -2.31 -6.77
CA GLY A 9 12.35 -3.52 -7.26
C GLY A 9 12.73 -4.77 -6.52
N PHE A 10 13.23 -4.56 -5.33
CA PHE A 10 13.47 -5.61 -4.38
C PHE A 10 12.25 -5.84 -3.48
N ASP A 11 11.16 -5.09 -3.71
CA ASP A 11 9.89 -5.31 -3.08
C ASP A 11 9.28 -6.66 -3.50
N TYR A 12 8.66 -7.33 -2.55
CA TYR A 12 8.16 -8.70 -2.71
C TYR A 12 7.28 -8.90 -3.96
N ALA A 13 6.45 -7.93 -4.29
CA ALA A 13 5.53 -8.02 -5.43
C ALA A 13 6.28 -8.02 -6.77
N VAL A 14 7.32 -7.19 -6.90
CA VAL A 14 8.16 -7.16 -8.11
C VAL A 14 9.00 -8.42 -8.19
N ARG A 15 9.53 -8.89 -7.06
CA ARG A 15 10.25 -10.19 -7.00
C ARG A 15 9.37 -11.33 -7.49
N TRP A 16 8.15 -11.42 -6.99
CA TRP A 16 7.25 -12.52 -7.35
C TRP A 16 6.88 -12.51 -8.83
N GLU A 17 6.65 -11.35 -9.43
CA GLU A 17 6.36 -11.24 -10.86
C GLU A 17 7.57 -11.48 -11.73
N MET A 18 8.74 -11.07 -11.27
CA MET A 18 10.00 -11.32 -11.96
C MET A 18 10.39 -12.79 -11.94
N ASP A 19 10.12 -13.49 -10.84
CA ASP A 19 10.32 -14.95 -10.72
C ASP A 19 9.44 -15.74 -11.71
N GLN A 20 8.40 -15.13 -12.30
CA GLN A 20 7.55 -15.76 -13.30
C GLN A 20 8.13 -15.72 -14.74
N ASP A 21 9.38 -15.39 -14.91
CA ASP A 21 10.20 -15.71 -16.11
C ASP A 21 10.05 -14.78 -17.33
N ALA A 22 8.88 -14.18 -17.60
CA ALA A 22 8.64 -13.47 -18.87
C ALA A 22 9.07 -11.99 -18.82
N VAL A 23 8.83 -11.30 -17.71
CA VAL A 23 9.20 -9.89 -17.52
C VAL A 23 10.70 -9.76 -17.36
N TYR A 24 11.30 -10.68 -16.60
CA TYR A 24 12.71 -10.68 -16.28
C TYR A 24 13.61 -10.81 -17.51
N ARG A 25 13.25 -11.65 -18.48
CA ARG A 25 14.05 -11.84 -19.71
C ARG A 25 14.23 -10.57 -20.52
N GLY A 26 13.30 -9.61 -20.36
CA GLY A 26 13.36 -8.32 -21.05
C GLY A 26 14.10 -7.22 -20.28
N ILE A 27 14.56 -7.47 -19.03
CA ILE A 27 15.27 -6.46 -18.25
C ILE A 27 16.77 -6.53 -18.57
N ASP A 28 17.35 -5.37 -18.86
CA ASP A 28 18.76 -5.24 -19.16
C ASP A 28 19.60 -5.12 -17.90
N TYR A 29 19.18 -4.27 -16.95
CA TYR A 29 19.82 -4.09 -15.66
C TYR A 29 18.89 -3.40 -14.65
N PHE A 30 19.34 -3.30 -13.40
CA PHE A 30 18.67 -2.62 -12.30
C PHE A 30 19.43 -1.36 -11.89
N VAL A 31 18.71 -0.39 -11.33
CA VAL A 31 19.29 0.72 -10.58
C VAL A 31 18.64 0.82 -9.20
N ASP A 32 19.43 1.20 -8.21
CA ASP A 32 18.96 1.37 -6.84
C ASP A 32 19.71 2.52 -6.15
N ASN A 33 19.08 3.13 -5.14
CA ASN A 33 19.70 4.14 -4.30
C ASN A 33 20.47 3.53 -3.11
N ASP A 34 20.24 2.26 -2.81
CA ASP A 34 20.89 1.58 -1.70
C ASP A 34 22.36 1.28 -2.03
N PRO A 35 23.33 1.91 -1.32
CA PRO A 35 24.75 1.72 -1.57
C PRO A 35 25.21 0.27 -1.32
N GLU A 36 24.49 -0.50 -0.50
CA GLU A 36 24.81 -1.92 -0.24
C GLU A 36 24.44 -2.82 -1.43
N LEU A 37 23.48 -2.37 -2.26
CA LEU A 37 23.04 -3.10 -3.44
C LEU A 37 23.85 -2.73 -4.69
N ILE A 38 24.33 -1.49 -4.76
CA ILE A 38 25.10 -1.00 -5.92
C ILE A 38 26.36 -1.83 -6.13
N GLY A 39 26.59 -2.28 -7.38
CA GLY A 39 27.72 -3.12 -7.74
C GLY A 39 27.47 -4.61 -7.51
N THR A 40 26.33 -5.00 -6.95
CA THR A 40 25.91 -6.39 -6.83
C THR A 40 25.10 -6.85 -8.06
N THR A 41 24.56 -8.04 -8.00
CA THR A 41 23.69 -8.58 -9.05
C THR A 41 22.41 -9.11 -8.44
N TYR A 42 21.30 -8.90 -9.14
CA TYR A 42 20.02 -9.54 -8.84
C TYR A 42 19.59 -10.39 -10.04
N MET A 43 19.29 -11.67 -9.80
CA MET A 43 18.95 -12.65 -10.84
C MET A 43 19.92 -12.64 -12.04
N GLY A 44 21.22 -12.47 -11.78
CA GLY A 44 22.28 -12.44 -12.79
C GLY A 44 22.39 -11.14 -13.58
N LYS A 45 21.59 -10.10 -13.25
CA LYS A 45 21.69 -8.76 -13.85
C LYS A 45 22.32 -7.78 -12.86
N PRO A 46 23.18 -6.86 -13.36
CA PRO A 46 23.85 -5.91 -12.48
C PRO A 46 22.89 -4.87 -11.91
N ILE A 47 23.24 -4.39 -10.71
CA ILE A 47 22.59 -3.27 -10.04
C ILE A 47 23.55 -2.09 -10.06
N TYR A 48 23.14 -0.97 -10.67
CA TYR A 48 23.94 0.25 -10.76
C TYR A 48 23.32 1.36 -9.89
N SER A 49 24.12 2.41 -9.65
CA SER A 49 23.56 3.66 -9.13
C SER A 49 22.65 4.33 -10.17
N PRO A 50 21.69 5.15 -9.74
CA PRO A 50 20.82 5.89 -10.68
C PRO A 50 21.56 6.77 -11.68
N ASP A 51 22.78 7.25 -11.35
CA ASP A 51 23.61 8.02 -12.26
C ASP A 51 23.89 7.30 -13.59
N LYS A 52 23.84 5.95 -13.58
CA LYS A 52 23.97 5.14 -14.79
C LYS A 52 22.92 5.49 -15.85
N LEU A 53 21.74 5.95 -15.43
CA LEU A 53 20.67 6.38 -16.35
C LEU A 53 21.07 7.61 -17.20
N LEU A 54 21.94 8.48 -16.67
CA LEU A 54 22.43 9.67 -17.39
C LEU A 54 23.41 9.33 -18.52
N GLU A 55 23.97 8.14 -18.52
CA GLU A 55 24.85 7.65 -19.58
C GLU A 55 24.07 7.03 -20.75
N GLU A 56 22.79 6.80 -20.57
CA GLU A 56 21.94 6.16 -21.58
C GLU A 56 21.32 7.20 -22.53
N ASP A 57 21.06 6.77 -23.74
CA ASP A 57 20.24 7.54 -24.69
C ASP A 57 18.75 7.47 -24.24
N LYS A 58 18.21 8.61 -23.79
CA LYS A 58 16.85 8.69 -23.24
C LYS A 58 15.78 8.13 -24.17
N ASP A 59 15.93 8.34 -25.49
CA ASP A 59 14.96 7.86 -26.47
C ASP A 59 14.95 6.31 -26.59
N ASN A 60 16.03 5.68 -26.15
CA ASN A 60 16.25 4.25 -26.27
C ASN A 60 16.15 3.47 -24.95
N ILE A 61 15.63 4.08 -23.88
CA ILE A 61 15.39 3.40 -22.61
C ILE A 61 13.93 3.46 -22.21
N LEU A 62 13.52 2.51 -21.37
CA LEU A 62 12.29 2.53 -20.61
C LEU A 62 12.61 2.12 -19.18
N ILE A 63 12.41 3.03 -18.27
CA ILE A 63 12.62 2.82 -16.84
C ILE A 63 11.31 2.36 -16.22
N LEU A 64 11.34 1.26 -15.50
CA LEU A 64 10.20 0.72 -14.77
C LEU A 64 10.45 0.95 -13.29
N ILE A 65 9.61 1.77 -12.65
CA ILE A 65 9.67 1.97 -11.21
C ILE A 65 9.13 0.72 -10.53
N GLY A 66 10.01 -0.04 -9.88
CA GLY A 66 9.70 -1.32 -9.24
C GLY A 66 9.37 -1.21 -7.76
N SER A 67 9.75 -0.12 -7.10
CA SER A 67 9.49 0.06 -5.68
C SER A 67 8.05 0.52 -5.43
N ILE A 68 7.43 -0.12 -4.45
CA ILE A 68 6.09 0.22 -3.97
C ILE A 68 6.14 1.35 -2.96
N ILE A 69 7.13 1.29 -2.09
CA ILE A 69 7.27 2.19 -0.94
C ILE A 69 7.87 3.53 -1.37
N TYR A 70 8.92 3.48 -2.20
CA TYR A 70 9.72 4.65 -2.58
C TYR A 70 9.43 5.18 -3.99
N HIS A 71 8.29 4.81 -4.54
CA HIS A 71 7.99 5.12 -5.95
C HIS A 71 7.99 6.62 -6.28
N LEU A 72 7.54 7.46 -5.36
CA LEU A 72 7.50 8.90 -5.62
C LEU A 72 8.84 9.57 -5.43
N GLU A 73 9.64 9.12 -4.48
CA GLU A 73 11.02 9.55 -4.36
C GLU A 73 11.78 9.23 -5.65
N ILE A 74 11.59 8.03 -6.18
CA ILE A 74 12.16 7.60 -7.45
C ILE A 74 11.59 8.45 -8.61
N GLU A 75 10.30 8.69 -8.63
CA GLU A 75 9.67 9.53 -9.66
C GLU A 75 10.20 10.96 -9.61
N PHE A 76 10.30 11.57 -8.43
CA PHE A 76 10.91 12.90 -8.27
C PHE A 76 12.36 12.91 -8.74
N GLN A 77 13.14 11.91 -8.34
CA GLN A 77 14.52 11.76 -8.77
C GLN A 77 14.62 11.65 -10.29
N LEU A 78 13.78 10.84 -10.93
CA LEU A 78 13.76 10.72 -12.40
C LEU A 78 13.36 12.04 -13.07
N LYS A 79 12.41 12.80 -12.53
CA LYS A 79 12.04 14.13 -13.02
C LYS A 79 13.19 15.13 -12.90
N ASP A 80 13.90 15.13 -11.78
CA ASP A 80 15.08 15.98 -11.58
C ASP A 80 16.23 15.63 -12.54
N MET A 81 16.35 14.35 -12.89
CA MET A 81 17.28 13.86 -13.93
C MET A 81 16.80 14.16 -15.36
N GLY A 82 15.61 14.78 -15.50
CA GLY A 82 15.03 15.17 -16.78
C GLY A 82 14.37 14.03 -17.56
N PHE A 83 13.88 13.01 -16.89
CA PHE A 83 13.04 11.96 -17.47
C PHE A 83 11.56 12.34 -17.34
N GLU A 84 10.75 11.95 -18.32
CA GLU A 84 9.32 12.25 -18.39
C GLU A 84 8.47 10.98 -18.21
N GLU A 85 7.41 11.10 -17.42
CA GLU A 85 6.43 10.02 -17.23
C GLU A 85 5.75 9.65 -18.56
N ASP A 86 5.46 8.37 -18.73
CA ASP A 86 4.87 7.76 -19.93
C ASP A 86 5.75 7.83 -21.22
N VAL A 87 6.84 8.57 -21.18
CA VAL A 87 7.82 8.67 -22.29
C VAL A 87 9.05 7.81 -21.96
N HIS A 88 9.67 8.10 -20.84
CA HIS A 88 10.94 7.53 -20.42
C HIS A 88 10.78 6.55 -19.26
N TYR A 89 9.78 6.74 -18.38
CA TYR A 89 9.52 5.84 -17.26
C TYR A 89 8.04 5.55 -17.07
N LYS A 90 7.78 4.41 -16.47
CA LYS A 90 6.45 3.91 -16.08
C LYS A 90 6.55 3.12 -14.79
N TRP A 91 5.42 2.91 -14.18
CA TRP A 91 5.28 1.96 -13.09
C TRP A 91 5.43 0.52 -13.59
N ALA A 92 6.26 -0.30 -12.93
CA ALA A 92 6.45 -1.70 -13.31
C ALA A 92 5.14 -2.47 -13.38
N ILE A 93 4.20 -2.13 -12.50
CA ILE A 93 2.87 -2.76 -12.42
C ILE A 93 1.88 -2.19 -13.45
N GLY A 94 2.14 -0.99 -13.98
CA GLY A 94 1.38 -0.40 -15.09
C GLY A 94 1.81 -0.89 -16.47
N PHE A 95 2.89 -1.66 -16.53
CA PHE A 95 3.50 -2.14 -17.76
C PHE A 95 2.74 -3.29 -18.44
N CYS A 96 1.59 -3.64 -17.92
CA CYS A 96 0.73 -4.72 -18.41
C CYS A 96 0.13 -4.50 -19.82
N GLY A 97 0.65 -3.60 -20.60
CA GLY A 97 0.17 -3.33 -21.97
C GLY A 97 1.15 -3.71 -23.08
N ASP A 98 2.30 -4.30 -22.74
CA ASP A 98 3.26 -4.76 -23.74
C ASP A 98 3.09 -6.27 -23.96
N ASP A 99 3.05 -6.69 -25.23
CA ASP A 99 2.96 -8.09 -25.65
C ASP A 99 4.04 -9.00 -25.06
N ARG A 100 5.09 -8.41 -24.46
CA ARG A 100 6.18 -9.11 -23.76
C ARG A 100 5.85 -9.52 -22.32
N CYS A 101 4.72 -9.07 -21.78
CA CYS A 101 4.27 -9.40 -20.43
C CYS A 101 2.88 -10.04 -20.39
N PRO A 102 2.65 -11.18 -21.07
CA PRO A 102 1.31 -11.75 -21.19
C PRO A 102 0.74 -12.27 -19.86
N ARG A 103 1.56 -12.45 -18.84
CA ARG A 103 1.11 -12.97 -17.52
C ARG A 103 0.56 -11.90 -16.60
N LEU A 104 1.02 -10.67 -16.71
CA LEU A 104 0.42 -9.55 -15.99
C LEU A 104 -1.02 -9.27 -16.45
N TRP A 105 -1.37 -9.63 -17.69
CA TRP A 105 -2.73 -9.55 -18.22
C TRP A 105 -3.73 -10.52 -17.57
N LYS A 106 -3.29 -11.69 -17.11
CA LYS A 106 -4.19 -12.64 -16.44
C LYS A 106 -4.75 -12.12 -15.12
N HIS A 107 -4.08 -11.16 -14.49
CA HIS A 107 -4.63 -10.44 -13.33
C HIS A 107 -5.74 -9.45 -13.70
N THR A 108 -5.99 -9.18 -15.01
CA THR A 108 -7.14 -8.40 -15.44
C THR A 108 -8.47 -9.16 -15.33
N GLU A 109 -8.47 -10.48 -15.18
CA GLU A 109 -9.68 -11.25 -14.82
C GLU A 109 -10.24 -10.80 -13.46
N TRP A 110 -9.41 -10.21 -12.61
CA TRP A 110 -9.85 -9.53 -11.40
C TRP A 110 -10.74 -8.31 -11.66
N LYS A 111 -10.53 -7.59 -12.75
CA LYS A 111 -11.37 -6.45 -13.11
C LYS A 111 -12.81 -6.83 -13.35
N ASP A 112 -13.06 -7.99 -13.94
CA ASP A 112 -14.42 -8.40 -14.27
C ASP A 112 -15.19 -8.95 -13.07
N LYS A 113 -14.50 -9.56 -12.11
CA LYS A 113 -15.12 -9.98 -10.84
C LYS A 113 -15.45 -8.80 -9.93
N SER A 114 -14.62 -7.75 -9.94
CA SER A 114 -14.89 -6.53 -9.16
C SER A 114 -15.98 -5.65 -9.76
N LYS A 115 -16.21 -5.70 -11.10
CA LYS A 115 -17.30 -4.96 -11.76
C LYS A 115 -18.69 -5.42 -11.35
N ASN A 116 -18.82 -6.67 -10.93
CA ASN A 116 -20.10 -7.23 -10.46
C ASN A 116 -20.32 -7.09 -8.95
N SER A 117 -19.35 -6.58 -8.22
CA SER A 117 -19.47 -6.38 -6.78
C SER A 117 -19.80 -4.91 -6.46
N SER A 118 -20.97 -4.47 -6.90
CA SER A 118 -21.63 -3.30 -6.30
C SER A 118 -22.04 -3.55 -4.83
N ASN A 119 -21.75 -4.73 -4.30
CA ASN A 119 -21.90 -5.11 -2.91
C ASN A 119 -20.52 -5.10 -2.25
N LEU A 120 -20.23 -4.08 -1.46
CA LEU A 120 -19.10 -4.01 -0.53
C LEU A 120 -18.92 -5.31 0.27
N LEU A 121 -20.00 -6.02 0.58
CA LEU A 121 -20.02 -7.33 1.22
C LEU A 121 -19.31 -8.44 0.41
N ALA A 122 -19.28 -8.38 -0.91
CA ALA A 122 -18.66 -9.43 -1.73
C ALA A 122 -17.13 -9.37 -1.75
N VAL A 123 -16.54 -8.22 -1.47
CA VAL A 123 -15.07 -8.06 -1.40
C VAL A 123 -14.49 -8.78 -0.18
N GLU A 124 -15.28 -8.93 0.88
CA GLU A 124 -14.84 -9.47 2.16
C GLU A 124 -15.05 -10.99 2.34
N THR A 125 -15.61 -11.67 1.35
CA THR A 125 -15.96 -13.10 1.46
C THR A 125 -15.00 -14.07 0.77
N GLY A 126 -14.00 -13.57 0.04
CA GLY A 126 -13.04 -14.41 -0.69
C GLY A 126 -11.79 -14.75 0.14
N ASP A 127 -11.08 -15.82 -0.26
CA ASP A 127 -9.80 -16.23 0.34
C ASP A 127 -8.77 -15.09 0.43
N TYR A 128 -8.81 -14.18 -0.55
CA TYR A 128 -7.95 -12.99 -0.56
C TYR A 128 -8.18 -12.08 0.65
N ALA A 129 -9.43 -11.73 0.92
CA ALA A 129 -9.77 -10.85 2.04
C ALA A 129 -9.43 -11.51 3.38
N GLN A 130 -9.73 -12.80 3.52
CA GLN A 130 -9.44 -13.57 4.73
C GLN A 130 -7.93 -13.63 5.00
N ASN A 131 -7.12 -13.94 4.00
CA ASN A 131 -5.67 -13.97 4.13
C ASN A 131 -5.09 -12.58 4.47
N ARG A 132 -5.64 -11.50 3.89
CA ARG A 132 -5.25 -10.14 4.22
C ARG A 132 -5.52 -9.81 5.69
N LEU A 133 -6.73 -10.09 6.18
CA LEU A 133 -7.09 -9.86 7.57
C LEU A 133 -6.23 -10.68 8.54
N GLN A 134 -5.91 -11.92 8.18
CA GLN A 134 -4.99 -12.74 8.95
C GLN A 134 -3.57 -12.13 9.00
N MET A 135 -3.07 -11.58 7.88
CA MET A 135 -1.78 -10.90 7.88
C MET A 135 -1.81 -9.61 8.70
N VAL A 136 -2.88 -8.81 8.59
CA VAL A 136 -3.08 -7.62 9.43
C VAL A 136 -3.04 -8.03 10.92
N ALA A 137 -3.77 -9.07 11.31
CA ALA A 137 -3.75 -9.53 12.69
C ALA A 137 -2.35 -9.96 13.16
N ARG A 138 -1.53 -10.57 12.30
CA ARG A 138 -0.15 -10.97 12.62
C ARG A 138 0.81 -9.80 12.84
N THR A 139 0.50 -8.60 12.34
CA THR A 139 1.31 -7.40 12.59
C THR A 139 0.98 -6.73 13.93
N ILE A 140 -0.05 -7.20 14.65
CA ILE A 140 -0.42 -6.67 15.97
C ILE A 140 0.43 -7.34 17.05
N ASP A 141 1.07 -6.55 17.90
CA ASP A 141 1.77 -7.04 19.08
C ASP A 141 0.79 -7.25 20.24
N PHE A 142 0.21 -8.45 20.31
CA PHE A 142 -0.79 -8.79 21.33
C PHE A 142 -0.23 -8.91 22.75
N GLU A 143 1.08 -8.80 22.97
CA GLU A 143 1.65 -8.68 24.30
C GLU A 143 1.47 -7.25 24.86
N LYS A 144 1.31 -6.25 23.96
CA LYS A 144 1.10 -4.84 24.33
C LYS A 144 -0.33 -4.38 24.12
N ILE A 145 -1.03 -4.93 23.12
CA ILE A 145 -2.32 -4.42 22.69
C ILE A 145 -3.46 -5.17 23.38
N GLU A 146 -4.28 -4.41 24.11
CA GLU A 146 -5.49 -4.89 24.80
C GLU A 146 -6.78 -4.52 24.04
N THR A 147 -6.75 -3.46 23.24
CA THR A 147 -7.91 -2.97 22.48
C THR A 147 -7.57 -2.81 20.99
N VAL A 148 -8.42 -3.35 20.14
CA VAL A 148 -8.37 -3.16 18.69
C VAL A 148 -9.63 -2.43 18.25
N ILE A 149 -9.47 -1.24 17.67
CA ILE A 149 -10.55 -0.46 17.06
C ILE A 149 -10.42 -0.60 15.54
N ASP A 150 -11.40 -1.20 14.90
CA ASP A 150 -11.41 -1.49 13.47
C ASP A 150 -12.35 -0.51 12.76
N ILE A 151 -11.76 0.48 12.09
CA ILE A 151 -12.50 1.55 11.41
C ILE A 151 -12.88 1.09 10.00
N CYS A 152 -14.17 1.19 9.66
CA CYS A 152 -14.82 0.59 8.49
C CYS A 152 -14.72 -0.95 8.53
N ALA A 153 -15.08 -1.50 9.67
CA ALA A 153 -14.94 -2.92 9.99
C ALA A 153 -15.80 -3.85 9.13
N ALA A 154 -16.80 -3.32 8.43
CA ALA A 154 -17.81 -4.10 7.72
C ALA A 154 -18.39 -5.19 8.64
N ASN A 155 -18.30 -6.44 8.24
CA ASN A 155 -18.79 -7.58 9.04
C ASN A 155 -17.84 -8.01 10.18
N GLY A 156 -16.76 -7.30 10.45
CA GLY A 156 -15.87 -7.51 11.59
C GLY A 156 -15.09 -8.81 11.59
N ARG A 157 -14.84 -9.41 10.43
CA ARG A 157 -14.19 -10.74 10.31
C ARG A 157 -12.78 -10.81 10.88
N ILE A 158 -12.09 -9.70 11.06
CA ILE A 158 -10.77 -9.71 11.68
C ILE A 158 -10.83 -10.23 13.11
N LYS A 159 -11.97 -10.12 13.78
CA LYS A 159 -12.21 -10.67 15.13
C LYS A 159 -11.87 -12.16 15.24
N GLU A 160 -12.01 -12.92 14.15
CA GLU A 160 -11.72 -14.36 14.10
C GLU A 160 -10.20 -14.65 14.29
N PHE A 161 -9.34 -13.69 14.05
CA PHE A 161 -7.88 -13.80 14.14
C PHE A 161 -7.30 -13.13 15.40
N LEU A 162 -8.15 -12.50 16.22
CA LEU A 162 -7.71 -11.82 17.44
C LEU A 162 -7.78 -12.78 18.65
N PRO A 163 -6.81 -12.70 19.59
CA PRO A 163 -6.89 -13.43 20.83
C PRO A 163 -8.12 -13.04 21.66
N HIS A 164 -8.69 -13.98 22.40
CA HIS A 164 -9.92 -13.76 23.19
C HIS A 164 -9.80 -12.69 24.28
N HIS A 165 -8.60 -12.39 24.75
CA HIS A 165 -8.38 -11.35 25.75
C HIS A 165 -8.40 -9.93 25.16
N VAL A 166 -8.31 -9.80 23.84
CA VAL A 166 -8.30 -8.50 23.16
C VAL A 166 -9.74 -8.01 23.00
N ARG A 167 -10.00 -6.82 23.50
CA ARG A 167 -11.27 -6.11 23.28
C ARG A 167 -11.32 -5.64 21.82
N TYR A 168 -12.27 -6.16 21.06
CA TYR A 168 -12.51 -5.76 19.67
C TYR A 168 -13.68 -4.81 19.56
N ILE A 169 -13.49 -3.68 18.87
CA ILE A 169 -14.50 -2.64 18.68
C ILE A 169 -14.66 -2.39 17.18
N PRO A 170 -15.69 -2.98 16.55
CA PRO A 170 -16.01 -2.68 15.16
C PRO A 170 -16.65 -1.30 15.03
N VAL A 171 -16.17 -0.50 14.10
CA VAL A 171 -16.69 0.82 13.78
C VAL A 171 -17.09 0.85 12.31
N ASP A 172 -18.32 1.22 12.02
CA ASP A 172 -18.82 1.34 10.64
C ASP A 172 -20.04 2.29 10.58
N TYR A 173 -20.38 2.78 9.39
CA TYR A 173 -21.59 3.55 9.20
C TYR A 173 -22.86 2.67 9.08
N ILE A 174 -22.66 1.36 8.85
CA ILE A 174 -23.70 0.33 8.81
C ILE A 174 -23.64 -0.51 10.11
N PRO A 175 -24.76 -0.73 10.80
CA PRO A 175 -24.79 -1.59 11.99
C PRO A 175 -24.77 -3.09 11.61
N TYR A 176 -23.61 -3.61 11.24
CA TYR A 176 -23.45 -5.04 10.90
C TYR A 176 -23.70 -5.97 12.08
N SER A 177 -23.53 -5.47 13.30
CA SER A 177 -23.82 -6.19 14.55
C SER A 177 -24.30 -5.22 15.63
N SER A 178 -24.81 -5.77 16.74
CA SER A 178 -25.16 -4.95 17.91
C SER A 178 -23.95 -4.33 18.62
N GLU A 179 -22.74 -4.82 18.33
CA GLU A 179 -21.48 -4.31 18.87
C GLU A 179 -20.90 -3.17 18.01
N THR A 180 -21.42 -2.95 16.80
CA THR A 180 -20.89 -1.96 15.87
C THR A 180 -21.12 -0.53 16.41
N VAL A 181 -20.04 0.20 16.60
CA VAL A 181 -20.07 1.63 16.89
C VAL A 181 -20.35 2.36 15.58
N ILE A 182 -21.44 3.13 15.55
CA ILE A 182 -21.85 3.84 14.34
C ILE A 182 -21.01 5.10 14.16
N CYS A 183 -20.35 5.21 13.02
CA CYS A 183 -19.51 6.34 12.66
C CYS A 183 -19.40 6.45 11.13
N ASP A 184 -19.64 7.63 10.59
CA ASP A 184 -19.63 7.90 9.16
C ASP A 184 -18.42 8.75 8.77
N LEU A 185 -17.35 8.11 8.31
CA LEU A 185 -16.12 8.79 7.86
C LEU A 185 -16.40 9.80 6.74
N THR A 186 -17.43 9.60 5.92
CA THR A 186 -17.75 10.54 4.83
C THR A 186 -18.21 11.90 5.33
N LYS A 187 -18.58 12.00 6.61
CA LYS A 187 -18.97 13.23 7.30
C LYS A 187 -17.88 13.81 8.20
N ASN A 188 -16.65 13.25 8.13
CA ASN A 188 -15.58 13.55 9.08
C ASN A 188 -16.02 13.30 10.54
N GLU A 189 -16.70 12.17 10.77
CA GLU A 189 -16.98 11.68 12.11
C GLU A 189 -15.84 10.77 12.56
N PHE A 190 -15.48 10.83 13.84
CA PHE A 190 -14.54 9.92 14.47
C PHE A 190 -15.22 9.17 15.61
N PRO A 191 -14.95 7.86 15.81
CA PRO A 191 -15.68 7.08 16.81
C PRO A 191 -15.39 7.57 18.23
N ALA A 192 -16.45 7.86 18.99
CA ALA A 192 -16.35 8.21 20.40
C ALA A 192 -16.14 6.96 21.26
N VAL A 193 -14.93 6.40 21.19
CA VAL A 193 -14.53 5.21 21.93
C VAL A 193 -13.45 5.58 22.93
N TYR A 194 -13.68 5.26 24.18
CA TYR A 194 -12.66 5.44 25.21
C TYR A 194 -11.79 4.20 25.34
N SER A 195 -10.48 4.37 25.19
CA SER A 195 -9.46 3.36 25.41
C SER A 195 -8.14 4.03 25.80
N ASP A 196 -7.24 3.28 26.44
CA ASP A 196 -5.89 3.77 26.71
C ASP A 196 -5.08 3.75 25.39
N PRO A 197 -4.59 4.89 24.90
CA PRO A 197 -3.80 4.94 23.67
C PRO A 197 -2.60 4.00 23.67
N ALA A 198 -1.93 3.82 24.82
CA ALA A 198 -0.73 3.00 24.91
C ALA A 198 -0.99 1.50 24.67
N THR A 199 -2.20 1.02 24.94
CA THR A 199 -2.61 -0.38 24.73
C THR A 199 -3.64 -0.53 23.61
N THR A 200 -3.85 0.52 22.82
CA THR A 200 -4.82 0.54 21.72
C THR A 200 -4.12 0.47 20.36
N CYS A 201 -4.62 -0.43 19.51
CA CYS A 201 -4.31 -0.48 18.10
C CYS A 201 -5.53 -0.05 17.29
N ILE A 202 -5.36 0.94 16.42
CA ILE A 202 -6.39 1.29 15.44
C ILE A 202 -6.05 0.65 14.09
N LEU A 203 -7.05 0.02 13.50
CA LEU A 203 -6.98 -0.55 12.15
C LEU A 203 -7.75 0.33 11.17
N LEU A 204 -7.14 0.60 10.02
CA LEU A 204 -7.77 1.27 8.90
C LEU A 204 -7.54 0.42 7.63
N VAL A 205 -8.37 -0.60 7.45
CA VAL A 205 -8.21 -1.61 6.41
C VAL A 205 -8.93 -1.17 5.13
N SER A 206 -8.18 -0.60 4.18
CA SER A 206 -8.68 -0.10 2.89
C SER A 206 -9.80 0.96 3.01
N ALA A 207 -9.87 1.68 4.11
CA ALA A 207 -10.95 2.59 4.43
C ALA A 207 -10.64 4.08 4.21
N LEU A 208 -9.36 4.44 4.11
CA LEU A 208 -8.94 5.84 3.96
C LEU A 208 -9.62 6.61 2.81
N PRO A 209 -9.92 6.00 1.64
CA PRO A 209 -10.59 6.69 0.55
C PRO A 209 -11.99 7.21 0.87
N TYR A 210 -12.61 6.72 1.93
CA TYR A 210 -13.94 7.17 2.36
C TYR A 210 -13.87 8.44 3.21
N ALA A 211 -12.70 8.80 3.75
CA ALA A 211 -12.53 10.03 4.51
C ALA A 211 -12.29 11.23 3.57
N PRO A 212 -13.17 12.24 3.51
CA PRO A 212 -12.97 13.44 2.67
C PRO A 212 -11.70 14.21 3.05
N ASP A 213 -11.43 14.31 4.36
CA ASP A 213 -10.19 14.86 4.91
C ASP A 213 -9.39 13.75 5.61
N TRP A 214 -8.57 13.06 4.83
CA TRP A 214 -7.76 11.98 5.35
C TRP A 214 -6.67 12.45 6.33
N ARG A 215 -6.21 13.71 6.24
CA ARG A 215 -5.23 14.25 7.18
C ARG A 215 -5.85 14.48 8.55
N TRP A 216 -7.06 15.00 8.56
CA TRP A 216 -7.86 15.09 9.78
C TRP A 216 -8.04 13.70 10.41
N LEU A 217 -8.42 12.68 9.62
CA LEU A 217 -8.59 11.32 10.13
C LEU A 217 -7.29 10.77 10.74
N LEU A 218 -6.14 10.95 10.08
CA LEU A 218 -4.87 10.50 10.64
C LEU A 218 -4.50 11.25 11.93
N LYS A 219 -4.85 12.52 12.03
CA LYS A 219 -4.66 13.28 13.26
C LYS A 219 -5.51 12.71 14.41
N GLU A 220 -6.80 12.46 14.20
CA GLU A 220 -7.68 11.84 15.21
C GLU A 220 -7.15 10.46 15.64
N ILE A 221 -6.68 9.65 14.69
CA ILE A 221 -6.04 8.36 14.96
C ILE A 221 -4.82 8.56 15.86
N SER A 222 -3.95 9.51 15.54
CA SER A 222 -2.70 9.75 16.28
C SER A 222 -2.91 10.23 17.73
N GLU A 223 -4.06 10.81 18.00
CA GLU A 223 -4.46 11.24 19.35
C GLU A 223 -5.12 10.10 20.16
N SER A 224 -5.55 9.04 19.47
CA SER A 224 -6.37 7.96 20.03
C SER A 224 -5.63 6.64 20.25
N CYS A 225 -4.44 6.46 19.66
CA CYS A 225 -3.66 5.25 19.83
C CYS A 225 -2.16 5.51 19.69
N ASP A 226 -1.34 4.58 20.20
CA ASP A 226 0.11 4.58 19.98
C ASP A 226 0.52 3.52 18.93
N THR A 227 -0.40 2.67 18.49
CA THR A 227 -0.19 1.71 17.40
C THR A 227 -1.28 1.87 16.34
N PHE A 228 -0.87 2.09 15.13
CA PHE A 228 -1.76 2.24 13.98
C PHE A 228 -1.36 1.27 12.86
N ILE A 229 -2.31 0.50 12.37
CA ILE A 229 -2.12 -0.39 11.22
C ILE A 229 -3.01 0.07 10.07
N TYR A 230 -2.35 0.30 8.97
CA TYR A 230 -2.96 0.80 7.76
C TYR A 230 -2.77 -0.19 6.62
N THR A 231 -3.84 -0.46 5.90
CA THR A 231 -3.73 -1.16 4.62
C THR A 231 -4.32 -0.32 3.52
N HIS A 232 -3.64 -0.30 2.40
CA HIS A 232 -4.08 0.43 1.23
C HIS A 232 -3.87 -0.38 -0.04
N SER A 233 -4.87 -0.37 -0.88
CA SER A 233 -4.68 -0.75 -2.27
C SER A 233 -4.10 0.45 -2.99
N ASP A 234 -2.84 0.35 -3.41
CA ASP A 234 -2.13 1.46 -4.02
C ASP A 234 -2.86 1.96 -5.28
N PHE A 235 -3.41 3.16 -5.20
CA PHE A 235 -4.17 3.78 -6.30
C PHE A 235 -3.32 4.04 -7.54
N VAL A 236 -2.02 4.15 -7.40
CA VAL A 236 -1.11 4.33 -8.53
C VAL A 236 -1.15 3.13 -9.45
N ARG A 237 -1.39 1.95 -8.87
CA ARG A 237 -1.51 0.68 -9.58
C ARG A 237 -2.89 0.43 -10.19
N MET A 238 -3.85 1.26 -9.86
CA MET A 238 -5.18 1.19 -10.47
C MET A 238 -5.17 1.97 -11.78
N ASN A 239 -5.80 1.41 -12.80
CA ASN A 239 -6.05 2.10 -14.05
C ASN A 239 -6.67 3.48 -13.78
N ARG A 240 -6.20 4.53 -14.49
CA ARG A 240 -6.64 5.93 -14.35
C ARG A 240 -8.17 6.09 -14.45
N GLU A 241 -8.82 5.24 -15.24
CA GLU A 241 -10.27 5.22 -15.42
C GLU A 241 -10.99 4.62 -14.20
N TYR A 242 -10.44 3.58 -13.60
CA TYR A 242 -10.96 2.99 -12.36
C TYR A 242 -10.83 3.95 -11.18
N ARG A 243 -9.74 4.70 -11.10
CA ARG A 243 -9.57 5.79 -10.12
C ARG A 243 -10.65 6.85 -10.20
N ARG A 244 -11.08 7.20 -11.43
CA ARG A 244 -12.10 8.24 -11.66
C ARG A 244 -13.51 7.78 -11.32
N THR A 245 -13.81 6.50 -11.45
CA THR A 245 -15.18 5.98 -11.30
C THR A 245 -15.51 5.48 -9.91
N GLN A 246 -14.53 5.01 -9.15
CA GLN A 246 -14.77 4.39 -7.83
C GLN A 246 -14.54 5.35 -6.66
N PHE A 247 -13.67 6.32 -6.84
CA PHE A 247 -13.30 7.25 -5.77
C PHE A 247 -13.38 8.65 -6.34
N ASN A 248 -14.18 9.51 -5.73
CA ASN A 248 -14.16 10.93 -6.06
C ASN A 248 -12.71 11.39 -6.12
N ASN A 249 -12.29 11.97 -7.25
CA ASN A 249 -10.90 12.30 -7.63
C ASN A 249 -10.04 13.02 -6.57
N ASN A 250 -10.63 13.44 -5.45
CA ASN A 250 -9.97 14.25 -4.44
C ASN A 250 -9.23 13.42 -3.37
N ASN A 251 -9.41 12.09 -3.33
CA ASN A 251 -8.90 11.26 -2.24
C ASN A 251 -7.88 10.20 -2.69
N ALA A 252 -7.22 10.40 -3.83
CA ALA A 252 -6.07 9.58 -4.19
C ALA A 252 -4.91 9.91 -3.25
N VAL A 253 -4.72 9.11 -2.21
CA VAL A 253 -3.64 9.25 -1.26
C VAL A 253 -2.60 8.19 -1.54
N PHE A 254 -1.34 8.58 -1.57
CA PHE A 254 -0.22 7.68 -1.83
C PHE A 254 0.40 7.22 -0.51
N ASN A 255 0.95 6.01 -0.48
CA ASN A 255 1.54 5.44 0.72
C ASN A 255 2.57 6.36 1.38
N HIS A 256 3.47 6.99 0.59
CA HIS A 256 4.46 7.91 1.13
C HIS A 256 3.83 9.15 1.79
N GLN A 257 2.69 9.65 1.29
CA GLN A 257 1.98 10.77 1.91
C GLN A 257 1.46 10.39 3.30
N ILE A 258 1.00 9.12 3.45
CA ILE A 258 0.61 8.59 4.75
C ILE A 258 1.84 8.50 5.67
N ILE A 259 2.94 7.95 5.17
CA ILE A 259 4.18 7.82 5.95
C ILE A 259 4.65 9.18 6.44
N LEU A 260 4.74 10.18 5.54
CA LEU A 260 5.18 11.53 5.88
C LEU A 260 4.21 12.22 6.85
N GLU A 261 2.90 12.03 6.69
CA GLU A 261 1.93 12.63 7.62
C GLU A 261 2.01 11.98 9.00
N MET A 262 2.10 10.65 9.07
CA MET A 262 2.28 9.95 10.34
C MET A 262 3.59 10.34 11.03
N GLN A 263 4.68 10.56 10.29
CA GLN A 263 5.94 11.07 10.85
C GLN A 263 5.77 12.45 11.48
N LYS A 264 5.04 13.37 10.83
CA LYS A 264 4.71 14.69 11.41
C LYS A 264 3.88 14.59 12.68
N LEU A 265 3.03 13.57 12.77
CA LEU A 265 2.19 13.28 13.93
C LEU A 265 2.93 12.48 15.04
N GLY A 266 4.25 12.30 14.90
CA GLY A 266 5.09 11.63 15.89
C GLY A 266 5.10 10.11 15.81
N PHE A 267 4.69 9.53 14.70
CA PHE A 267 4.76 8.10 14.46
C PHE A 267 5.93 7.72 13.54
N MET A 268 6.43 6.52 13.71
CA MET A 268 7.39 5.90 12.81
C MET A 268 6.79 4.62 12.22
N MET A 269 6.96 4.41 10.93
CA MET A 269 6.66 3.12 10.32
C MET A 269 7.70 2.10 10.77
N VAL A 270 7.27 1.08 11.50
CA VAL A 270 8.15 0.05 12.08
C VAL A 270 8.11 -1.25 11.31
N GLU A 271 7.06 -1.46 10.51
CA GLU A 271 6.87 -2.68 9.74
C GLU A 271 6.05 -2.40 8.50
N ALA A 272 6.42 -3.01 7.37
CA ALA A 272 5.65 -2.96 6.14
C ALA A 272 5.69 -4.32 5.44
N HIS A 273 4.55 -4.78 4.96
CA HIS A 273 4.42 -6.02 4.20
C HIS A 273 3.67 -5.76 2.90
N ASP A 274 4.22 -6.24 1.81
CA ASP A 274 3.47 -6.36 0.58
C ASP A 274 2.50 -7.54 0.69
N TYR A 275 1.22 -7.21 0.60
CA TYR A 275 0.19 -8.21 0.50
C TYR A 275 -0.42 -8.16 -0.90
N HIS A 276 -0.01 -9.09 -1.75
CA HIS A 276 -0.44 -9.11 -3.14
C HIS A 276 -0.06 -7.81 -3.91
N LEU A 277 -0.09 -7.85 -5.23
CA LEU A 277 0.38 -6.81 -6.16
C LEU A 277 -0.10 -5.36 -5.93
N ARG A 278 -1.03 -5.13 -4.99
CA ARG A 278 -1.71 -3.84 -4.85
C ARG A 278 -1.97 -3.39 -3.43
N THR A 279 -1.64 -4.20 -2.45
CA THR A 279 -1.98 -3.88 -1.06
C THR A 279 -0.72 -3.95 -0.21
N VAL A 280 -0.43 -2.87 0.47
CA VAL A 280 0.61 -2.79 1.48
C VAL A 280 -0.05 -2.79 2.86
N ILE A 281 0.51 -3.53 3.79
CA ILE A 281 0.15 -3.50 5.21
C ILE A 281 1.28 -2.77 5.92
N MET A 282 0.99 -1.66 6.57
CA MET A 282 1.97 -0.85 7.28
C MET A 282 1.58 -0.72 8.74
N ARG A 283 2.53 -0.96 9.64
CA ARG A 283 2.38 -0.68 11.07
C ARG A 283 3.20 0.54 11.44
N PHE A 284 2.55 1.44 12.16
CA PHE A 284 3.13 2.65 12.72
C PHE A 284 3.07 2.58 14.24
N GLU A 285 4.14 3.01 14.89
CA GLU A 285 4.21 3.16 16.35
C GLU A 285 4.61 4.59 16.69
N LYS A 286 4.00 5.12 17.75
CA LYS A 286 4.31 6.45 18.25
C LYS A 286 5.72 6.47 18.81
N VAL A 287 6.49 7.46 18.40
CA VAL A 287 7.85 7.64 18.89
C VAL A 287 7.76 8.25 20.30
N PRO A 288 8.41 7.63 21.31
CA PRO A 288 8.45 8.22 22.64
C PRO A 288 9.04 9.64 22.58
N GLU A 289 8.38 10.59 23.24
CA GLU A 289 8.96 11.91 23.42
C GLU A 289 10.32 11.77 24.13
N LYS A 290 11.36 12.35 23.54
CA LYS A 290 12.67 12.36 24.19
C LYS A 290 12.53 13.18 25.47
N SER A 291 12.56 12.49 26.60
CA SER A 291 12.63 13.10 27.96
C SER A 291 13.88 13.95 28.10
#